data_5968236d8799e650ea9f2b42cf6a01f7
#
_entry.id   5968236d8799e650ea9f2b42cf6a01f7
#
_cell.length_a   1.000
_cell.length_b   1.000
_cell.length_c   1.000
_cell.angle_alpha   90.00
_cell.angle_beta   90.00
_cell.angle_gamma   90.00
#
_symmetry.space_group_name_H-M   'P 1'
#
loop_
_entity.id
_entity.type
_entity.pdbx_description
1 polymer ?
#
loop_
_entity_poly.entity_id
_entity_poly.type
_entity_poly.pdbx_seq_one_letter_code
_entity_poly.pdbx_strand_id
1 'polypeptide(L)'
;MTGRILVAGVGNVFLRDDAFGVEVVRLLAERPQPPGVEIQDYGIRGVHLVYELLDGYDLFVLVDAAPRGEAPGTVSVLEVELPSPGAQPVIDAHSLTPDAIFGLLSSLGGHPGRNLVVACEPAEVDAGMGLSDPVREALPHAVRAVEEILAQATGAGPQADVQEAADEQEYMAADLTRHLDEPTQEGGAQDAEQADQGGSDRGGAGAGD
;
A
#
# COMPACT_ATOMS: atom_id res chain seq x y z
N MET A 1 -29.03 4.49 -6.14
CA MET A 1 -28.54 5.82 -5.68
C MET A 1 -27.16 5.54 -5.13
N THR A 2 -26.12 6.00 -5.79
CA THR A 2 -24.75 5.90 -5.28
C THR A 2 -24.63 6.83 -4.09
N GLY A 3 -24.43 6.26 -2.89
CA GLY A 3 -24.22 7.06 -1.67
C GLY A 3 -22.97 7.92 -1.78
N ARG A 4 -22.86 8.97 -0.95
CA ARG A 4 -21.63 9.77 -0.82
C ARG A 4 -20.59 9.00 -0.02
N ILE A 5 -19.38 8.88 -0.57
CA ILE A 5 -18.27 8.15 0.06
C ILE A 5 -17.08 9.11 0.18
N LEU A 6 -16.53 9.23 1.39
CA LEU A 6 -15.28 9.95 1.62
C LEU A 6 -14.17 8.98 1.99
N VAL A 7 -13.05 9.06 1.28
CA VAL A 7 -11.77 8.44 1.64
C VAL A 7 -10.82 9.55 2.05
N ALA A 8 -10.40 9.55 3.30
CA ALA A 8 -9.54 10.58 3.86
C ALA A 8 -8.20 9.98 4.31
N GLY A 9 -7.11 10.52 3.79
CA GLY A 9 -5.77 10.24 4.30
C GLY A 9 -5.36 11.27 5.34
N VAL A 10 -4.91 10.80 6.48
CA VAL A 10 -4.37 11.65 7.56
C VAL A 10 -2.93 11.27 7.87
N GLY A 11 -2.23 12.15 8.57
CA GLY A 11 -0.86 11.95 9.00
C GLY A 11 0.05 13.13 8.67
N ASN A 12 1.25 13.13 9.21
CA ASN A 12 2.23 14.21 9.07
C ASN A 12 3.42 13.75 8.21
N VAL A 13 3.58 14.32 7.04
CA VAL A 13 4.66 14.00 6.08
C VAL A 13 6.08 14.28 6.61
N PHE A 14 6.21 14.98 7.74
CA PHE A 14 7.48 15.23 8.41
C PHE A 14 7.80 14.24 9.53
N LEU A 15 6.94 13.23 9.73
CA LEU A 15 7.08 12.20 10.76
C LEU A 15 7.16 10.78 10.15
N ARG A 16 7.94 10.60 9.09
CA ARG A 16 8.19 9.31 8.42
C ARG A 16 6.91 8.52 8.13
N ASP A 17 6.70 7.38 8.79
CA ASP A 17 5.60 6.46 8.52
C ASP A 17 4.22 7.03 8.84
N ASP A 18 4.15 8.10 9.62
CA ASP A 18 2.93 8.88 9.85
C ASP A 18 2.35 9.44 8.53
N ALA A 19 3.18 9.59 7.49
CA ALA A 19 2.75 10.01 6.16
C ALA A 19 1.94 8.94 5.39
N PHE A 20 1.80 7.73 5.92
CA PHE A 20 1.20 6.60 5.19
C PHE A 20 -0.17 6.93 4.60
N GLY A 21 -1.10 7.47 5.40
CA GLY A 21 -2.44 7.79 4.94
C GLY A 21 -2.45 8.81 3.81
N VAL A 22 -1.58 9.81 3.88
CA VAL A 22 -1.39 10.83 2.84
C VAL A 22 -0.88 10.22 1.55
N GLU A 23 0.12 9.33 1.62
CA GLU A 23 0.69 8.69 0.44
C GLU A 23 -0.31 7.74 -0.24
N VAL A 24 -1.11 6.99 0.52
CA VAL A 24 -2.15 6.11 -0.04
C VAL A 24 -3.19 6.91 -0.81
N VAL A 25 -3.72 8.01 -0.23
CA VAL A 25 -4.76 8.80 -0.93
C VAL A 25 -4.20 9.55 -2.13
N ARG A 26 -2.92 9.91 -2.15
CA ARG A 26 -2.26 10.46 -3.34
C ARG A 26 -2.24 9.46 -4.49
N LEU A 27 -1.86 8.21 -4.21
CA LEU A 27 -1.87 7.13 -5.22
C LEU A 27 -3.28 6.84 -5.74
N LEU A 28 -4.29 6.87 -4.85
CA LEU A 28 -5.69 6.69 -5.22
C LEU A 28 -6.22 7.85 -6.08
N ALA A 29 -5.81 9.10 -5.78
CA ALA A 29 -6.26 10.28 -6.52
C ALA A 29 -5.76 10.32 -7.97
N GLU A 30 -4.69 9.60 -8.30
CA GLU A 30 -4.19 9.44 -9.67
C GLU A 30 -5.04 8.47 -10.51
N ARG A 31 -5.95 7.74 -9.89
CA ARG A 31 -6.78 6.72 -10.52
C ARG A 31 -8.21 7.23 -10.77
N PRO A 32 -8.91 6.72 -11.79
CA PRO A 32 -10.32 7.02 -12.00
C PRO A 32 -11.15 6.58 -10.79
N GLN A 33 -12.04 7.44 -10.32
CA GLN A 33 -12.90 7.13 -9.17
C GLN A 33 -14.35 6.92 -9.58
N PRO A 34 -15.08 6.00 -8.93
CA PRO A 34 -16.51 5.85 -9.15
C PRO A 34 -17.29 7.13 -8.80
N PRO A 35 -18.43 7.38 -9.45
CA PRO A 35 -19.29 8.52 -9.10
C PRO A 35 -19.70 8.49 -7.63
N GLY A 36 -19.63 9.65 -6.96
CA GLY A 36 -19.97 9.81 -5.55
C GLY A 36 -18.84 9.48 -4.57
N VAL A 37 -17.65 9.12 -5.06
CA VAL A 37 -16.45 8.90 -4.25
C VAL A 37 -15.60 10.17 -4.26
N GLU A 38 -15.27 10.65 -3.07
CA GLU A 38 -14.36 11.77 -2.84
C GLU A 38 -13.11 11.23 -2.12
N ILE A 39 -11.91 11.50 -2.69
CA ILE A 39 -10.63 11.11 -2.10
C ILE A 39 -9.86 12.37 -1.78
N GLN A 40 -9.47 12.55 -0.50
CA GLN A 40 -8.83 13.77 -0.04
C GLN A 40 -7.67 13.53 0.93
N ASP A 41 -6.62 14.33 0.75
CA ASP A 41 -5.50 14.46 1.67
C ASP A 41 -5.83 15.53 2.73
N TYR A 42 -6.05 15.08 3.95
CA TYR A 42 -6.25 15.99 5.11
C TYR A 42 -4.94 16.25 5.87
N GLY A 43 -3.94 15.41 5.73
CA GLY A 43 -2.67 15.55 6.44
C GLY A 43 -2.91 15.72 7.94
N ILE A 44 -2.44 16.83 8.51
CA ILE A 44 -2.64 17.18 9.93
C ILE A 44 -3.93 17.99 10.21
N ARG A 45 -4.84 18.07 9.24
CA ARG A 45 -6.05 18.93 9.32
C ARG A 45 -7.29 18.16 9.81
N GLY A 46 -7.17 17.34 10.84
CA GLY A 46 -8.26 16.48 11.33
C GLY A 46 -9.53 17.23 11.73
N VAL A 47 -9.41 18.47 12.25
CA VAL A 47 -10.58 19.30 12.56
C VAL A 47 -11.36 19.64 11.28
N HIS A 48 -10.70 19.92 10.17
CA HIS A 48 -11.37 20.16 8.88
C HIS A 48 -12.06 18.89 8.37
N LEU A 49 -11.43 17.73 8.54
CA LEU A 49 -12.04 16.45 8.22
C LEU A 49 -13.34 16.22 9.03
N VAL A 50 -13.32 16.53 10.33
CA VAL A 50 -14.53 16.41 11.15
C VAL A 50 -15.64 17.31 10.65
N TYR A 51 -15.35 18.57 10.29
CA TYR A 51 -16.35 19.48 9.72
C TYR A 51 -16.90 18.97 8.39
N GLU A 52 -16.06 18.42 7.53
CA GLU A 52 -16.47 17.80 6.25
C GLU A 52 -17.45 16.65 6.50
N LEU A 53 -17.17 15.81 7.49
CA LEU A 53 -18.02 14.66 7.84
C LEU A 53 -19.40 15.06 8.38
N LEU A 54 -19.58 16.30 8.87
CA LEU A 54 -20.90 16.80 9.30
C LEU A 54 -21.86 16.99 8.13
N ASP A 55 -21.36 17.13 6.89
CA ASP A 55 -22.19 17.24 5.69
C ASP A 55 -22.87 15.92 5.29
N GLY A 56 -22.54 14.82 5.98
CA GLY A 56 -23.17 13.52 5.83
C GLY A 56 -22.57 12.69 4.69
N TYR A 57 -22.05 11.53 5.03
CA TYR A 57 -21.54 10.51 4.12
C TYR A 57 -22.17 9.16 4.45
N ASP A 58 -22.45 8.33 3.45
CA ASP A 58 -22.97 6.96 3.66
C ASP A 58 -21.85 6.00 4.06
N LEU A 59 -20.63 6.27 3.57
CA LEU A 59 -19.42 5.54 3.94
C LEU A 59 -18.26 6.53 4.14
N PHE A 60 -17.56 6.38 5.25
CA PHE A 60 -16.31 7.07 5.54
C PHE A 60 -15.19 6.04 5.68
N VAL A 61 -14.08 6.25 4.95
CA VAL A 61 -12.87 5.44 5.04
C VAL A 61 -11.71 6.35 5.45
N LEU A 62 -11.20 6.14 6.65
CA LEU A 62 -10.01 6.81 7.16
C LEU A 62 -8.79 5.95 6.84
N VAL A 63 -7.75 6.54 6.27
CA VAL A 63 -6.46 5.88 6.03
C VAL A 63 -5.40 6.53 6.91
N ASP A 64 -4.71 5.74 7.73
CA ASP A 64 -3.80 6.25 8.75
C ASP A 64 -2.71 5.24 9.11
N ALA A 65 -1.57 5.74 9.62
CA ALA A 65 -0.58 4.94 10.32
C ALA A 65 -1.00 4.83 11.79
N ALA A 66 -1.33 3.63 12.24
CA ALA A 66 -1.83 3.42 13.60
C ALA A 66 -1.10 2.26 14.29
N PRO A 67 -0.35 2.52 15.39
CA PRO A 67 0.36 1.48 16.12
C PRO A 67 -0.64 0.55 16.84
N ARG A 68 -0.55 -0.75 16.56
CA ARG A 68 -1.41 -1.80 17.09
C ARG A 68 -0.62 -2.95 17.72
N GLY A 69 0.71 -2.89 17.64
CA GLY A 69 1.61 -3.92 18.12
C GLY A 69 1.77 -5.09 17.14
N GLU A 70 1.49 -4.87 15.88
CA GLU A 70 1.68 -5.84 14.81
C GLU A 70 3.07 -5.70 14.17
N ALA A 71 3.39 -6.53 13.18
CA ALA A 71 4.63 -6.34 12.42
C ALA A 71 4.54 -5.06 11.57
N PRO A 72 5.60 -4.24 11.50
CA PRO A 72 5.63 -3.05 10.66
C PRO A 72 5.20 -3.34 9.21
N GLY A 73 4.37 -2.46 8.63
CA GLY A 73 3.81 -2.64 7.29
C GLY A 73 2.56 -3.54 7.24
N THR A 74 2.09 -4.08 8.37
CA THR A 74 0.82 -4.82 8.41
C THR A 74 -0.33 -3.86 8.15
N VAL A 75 -1.15 -4.15 7.12
CA VAL A 75 -2.36 -3.40 6.78
C VAL A 75 -3.58 -4.13 7.32
N SER A 76 -4.42 -3.42 8.07
CA SER A 76 -5.66 -3.92 8.65
C SER A 76 -6.84 -3.03 8.26
N VAL A 77 -7.99 -3.65 7.97
CA VAL A 77 -9.26 -2.93 7.76
C VAL A 77 -10.15 -3.17 8.97
N LEU A 78 -10.57 -2.08 9.60
CA LEU A 78 -11.33 -2.09 10.83
C LEU A 78 -12.65 -1.36 10.61
N GLU A 79 -13.75 -1.94 11.06
CA GLU A 79 -15.02 -1.24 11.17
C GLU A 79 -15.12 -0.58 12.54
N VAL A 80 -15.43 0.71 12.57
CA VAL A 80 -15.46 1.52 13.79
C VAL A 80 -16.87 2.04 14.04
N GLU A 81 -17.38 1.75 15.22
CA GLU A 81 -18.60 2.37 15.71
C GLU A 81 -18.27 3.70 16.38
N LEU A 82 -19.08 4.72 16.08
CA LEU A 82 -18.93 6.02 16.74
C LEU A 82 -19.23 5.90 18.24
N PRO A 83 -18.47 6.57 19.11
CA PRO A 83 -18.77 6.62 20.52
C PRO A 83 -20.17 7.19 20.75
N SER A 84 -20.90 6.68 21.74
CA SER A 84 -22.22 7.20 22.10
C SER A 84 -22.15 8.69 22.43
N PRO A 85 -23.16 9.51 22.05
CA PRO A 85 -23.22 10.91 22.43
C PRO A 85 -23.13 11.10 23.94
N GLY A 86 -22.15 11.89 24.42
CA GLY A 86 -21.92 12.14 25.84
C GLY A 86 -20.76 11.32 26.45
N ALA A 87 -20.15 10.39 25.74
CA ALA A 87 -18.81 9.93 26.10
C ALA A 87 -17.86 11.16 26.04
N GLN A 88 -17.18 11.47 27.14
CA GLN A 88 -16.19 12.55 27.10
C GLN A 88 -14.94 12.00 26.39
N PRO A 89 -14.70 12.32 25.12
CA PRO A 89 -13.43 12.00 24.52
C PRO A 89 -12.37 12.83 25.23
N VAL A 90 -11.25 12.23 25.58
CA VAL A 90 -10.04 12.99 25.89
C VAL A 90 -9.58 13.60 24.56
N ILE A 91 -10.15 14.77 24.23
CA ILE A 91 -9.82 15.49 22.99
C ILE A 91 -8.45 16.12 23.22
N ASP A 92 -7.41 15.43 22.85
CA ASP A 92 -6.17 16.08 22.51
C ASP A 92 -6.33 16.60 21.08
N ALA A 93 -6.67 17.87 20.95
CA ALA A 93 -6.84 18.53 19.64
C ALA A 93 -5.54 18.56 18.79
N HIS A 94 -4.44 18.11 19.36
CA HIS A 94 -3.14 18.01 18.71
C HIS A 94 -2.79 16.57 18.24
N SER A 95 -3.50 15.56 18.74
CA SER A 95 -3.37 14.18 18.28
C SER A 95 -4.49 13.85 17.31
N LEU A 96 -4.13 13.63 16.05
CA LEU A 96 -5.06 13.27 14.97
C LEU A 96 -5.27 11.75 14.89
N THR A 97 -5.35 11.10 16.03
CA THR A 97 -5.65 9.66 16.06
C THR A 97 -7.09 9.42 15.59
N PRO A 98 -7.38 8.25 15.00
CA PRO A 98 -8.75 7.87 14.62
C PRO A 98 -9.75 8.08 15.76
N ASP A 99 -9.39 7.73 16.99
CA ASP A 99 -10.24 7.89 18.18
C ASP A 99 -10.58 9.38 18.46
N ALA A 100 -9.63 10.29 18.26
CA ALA A 100 -9.85 11.72 18.46
C ALA A 100 -10.80 12.28 17.39
N ILE A 101 -10.64 11.87 16.12
CA ILE A 101 -11.50 12.26 15.00
C ILE A 101 -12.94 11.78 15.25
N PHE A 102 -13.11 10.48 15.54
CA PHE A 102 -14.44 9.91 15.79
C PHE A 102 -15.09 10.45 17.07
N GLY A 103 -14.30 10.68 18.11
CA GLY A 103 -14.77 11.30 19.35
C GLY A 103 -15.28 12.73 19.15
N LEU A 104 -14.54 13.56 18.42
CA LEU A 104 -14.95 14.92 18.10
C LEU A 104 -16.20 14.93 17.20
N LEU A 105 -16.21 14.09 16.17
CA LEU A 105 -17.36 13.97 15.26
C LEU A 105 -18.63 13.61 16.01
N SER A 106 -18.58 12.59 16.88
CA SER A 106 -19.72 12.20 17.72
C SER A 106 -20.18 13.34 18.64
N SER A 107 -19.23 14.08 19.24
CA SER A 107 -19.56 15.21 20.13
C SER A 107 -20.29 16.37 19.42
N LEU A 108 -20.05 16.53 18.12
CA LEU A 108 -20.71 17.51 17.25
C LEU A 108 -21.98 16.97 16.59
N GLY A 109 -22.37 15.72 16.88
CA GLY A 109 -23.59 15.12 16.34
C GLY A 109 -23.45 14.59 14.91
N GLY A 110 -22.24 14.46 14.41
CA GLY A 110 -21.98 13.85 13.10
C GLY A 110 -22.16 12.32 13.14
N HIS A 111 -22.82 11.78 12.15
CA HIS A 111 -23.09 10.33 12.03
C HIS A 111 -22.96 9.90 10.57
N PRO A 112 -21.72 9.66 10.05
CA PRO A 112 -21.55 8.95 8.80
C PRO A 112 -22.20 7.57 8.92
N GLY A 113 -22.70 7.02 7.80
CA GLY A 113 -23.40 5.75 7.82
C GLY A 113 -22.53 4.58 8.29
N ARG A 114 -21.46 4.31 7.56
CA ARG A 114 -20.49 3.26 7.89
C ARG A 114 -19.09 3.86 8.01
N ASN A 115 -18.32 3.43 9.01
CA ASN A 115 -16.97 3.96 9.23
C ASN A 115 -15.95 2.84 9.19
N LEU A 116 -14.96 2.98 8.32
CA LEU A 116 -13.84 2.05 8.20
C LEU A 116 -12.52 2.79 8.42
N VAL A 117 -11.56 2.09 9.01
CA VAL A 117 -10.17 2.54 9.11
C VAL A 117 -9.28 1.54 8.40
N VAL A 118 -8.52 2.01 7.42
CA VAL A 118 -7.43 1.28 6.80
C VAL A 118 -6.15 1.71 7.51
N ALA A 119 -5.72 0.90 8.45
CA ALA A 119 -4.58 1.16 9.33
C ALA A 119 -3.34 0.41 8.86
N CYS A 120 -2.19 1.06 8.91
CA CYS A 120 -0.89 0.41 8.73
C CYS A 120 -0.07 0.49 10.01
N GLU A 121 0.55 -0.62 10.42
CA GLU A 121 1.49 -0.62 11.54
C GLU A 121 2.77 0.11 11.14
N PRO A 122 3.13 1.24 11.79
CA PRO A 122 4.35 1.95 11.51
C PRO A 122 5.59 1.24 12.06
N ALA A 123 6.73 1.41 11.41
CA ALA A 123 8.03 1.05 11.96
C ALA A 123 8.67 2.21 12.72
N GLU A 124 8.54 3.41 12.18
CA GLU A 124 9.22 4.62 12.65
C GLU A 124 8.27 5.83 12.58
N VAL A 125 8.03 6.46 13.73
CA VAL A 125 7.26 7.72 13.82
C VAL A 125 8.12 8.75 14.55
N ASP A 126 9.10 9.28 13.87
CA ASP A 126 10.01 10.32 14.35
C ASP A 126 10.25 11.38 13.28
N ALA A 127 10.96 12.44 13.63
CA ALA A 127 11.22 13.54 12.69
C ALA A 127 12.03 13.05 11.47
N GLY A 128 11.46 13.23 10.30
CA GLY A 128 12.05 12.82 9.03
C GLY A 128 11.02 12.79 7.90
N MET A 129 11.49 12.57 6.69
CA MET A 129 10.63 12.45 5.51
C MET A 129 10.79 11.08 4.88
N GLY A 130 9.71 10.61 4.26
CA GLY A 130 9.65 9.34 3.55
C GLY A 130 9.35 8.15 4.47
N LEU A 131 8.70 7.15 3.91
CA LEU A 131 8.28 5.95 4.61
C LEU A 131 9.45 4.98 4.79
N SER A 132 9.43 4.22 5.87
CA SER A 132 10.28 3.04 6.05
C SER A 132 10.00 1.99 4.96
N ASP A 133 10.95 1.08 4.72
CA ASP A 133 10.78 0.07 3.67
C ASP A 133 9.54 -0.81 3.87
N PRO A 134 9.24 -1.36 5.09
CA PRO A 134 8.04 -2.17 5.29
C PRO A 134 6.75 -1.41 5.00
N VAL A 135 6.67 -0.14 5.41
CA VAL A 135 5.47 0.68 5.22
C VAL A 135 5.33 1.12 3.76
N ARG A 136 6.45 1.36 3.06
CA ARG A 136 6.43 1.66 1.63
C ARG A 136 5.95 0.46 0.81
N GLU A 137 6.38 -0.75 1.17
CA GLU A 137 5.93 -2.00 0.54
C GLU A 137 4.45 -2.30 0.82
N ALA A 138 3.89 -1.74 1.90
CA ALA A 138 2.48 -1.89 2.26
C ALA A 138 1.54 -0.99 1.44
N LEU A 139 2.03 0.08 0.78
CA LEU A 139 1.20 1.02 0.03
C LEU A 139 0.30 0.34 -1.02
N PRO A 140 0.79 -0.57 -1.89
CA PRO A 140 -0.07 -1.26 -2.86
C PRO A 140 -1.18 -2.08 -2.20
N HIS A 141 -0.91 -2.67 -1.04
CA HIS A 141 -1.90 -3.46 -0.30
C HIS A 141 -3.00 -2.57 0.27
N ALA A 142 -2.66 -1.40 0.82
CA ALA A 142 -3.64 -0.44 1.32
C ALA A 142 -4.48 0.16 0.20
N VAL A 143 -3.87 0.54 -0.93
CA VAL A 143 -4.59 1.01 -2.12
C VAL A 143 -5.61 -0.02 -2.58
N ARG A 144 -5.21 -1.29 -2.71
CA ARG A 144 -6.11 -2.39 -3.09
C ARG A 144 -7.24 -2.57 -2.07
N ALA A 145 -6.94 -2.53 -0.78
CA ALA A 145 -7.97 -2.64 0.27
C ALA A 145 -9.04 -1.54 0.16
N VAL A 146 -8.62 -0.28 -0.10
CA VAL A 146 -9.55 0.83 -0.32
C VAL A 146 -10.36 0.61 -1.61
N GLU A 147 -9.76 0.19 -2.71
CA GLU A 147 -10.45 -0.10 -3.97
C GLU A 147 -11.49 -1.22 -3.81
N GLU A 148 -11.18 -2.27 -3.07
CA GLU A 148 -12.12 -3.35 -2.75
C GLU A 148 -13.31 -2.84 -1.92
N ILE A 149 -13.07 -1.97 -0.93
CA ILE A 149 -14.12 -1.32 -0.14
C ILE A 149 -15.03 -0.48 -1.05
N LEU A 150 -14.44 0.33 -1.92
CA LEU A 150 -15.18 1.18 -2.86
C LEU A 150 -15.99 0.36 -3.87
N ALA A 151 -15.42 -0.70 -4.42
CA ALA A 151 -16.10 -1.62 -5.34
C ALA A 151 -17.33 -2.26 -4.69
N GLN A 152 -17.21 -2.72 -3.44
CA GLN A 152 -18.32 -3.27 -2.67
C GLN A 152 -19.42 -2.23 -2.39
N ALA A 153 -19.02 -1.01 -2.01
CA ALA A 153 -19.95 0.06 -1.64
C ALA A 153 -20.72 0.61 -2.85
N THR A 154 -20.06 0.70 -4.02
CA THR A 154 -20.66 1.26 -5.25
C THR A 154 -21.34 0.22 -6.13
N GLY A 155 -21.14 -1.07 -5.86
CA GLY A 155 -21.60 -2.16 -6.72
C GLY A 155 -20.84 -2.24 -8.06
N ALA A 156 -19.80 -1.44 -8.22
CA ALA A 156 -18.85 -1.60 -9.29
C ALA A 156 -17.98 -2.83 -8.94
N GLY A 157 -18.00 -3.87 -9.80
CA GLY A 157 -17.07 -4.99 -9.60
C GLY A 157 -15.63 -4.48 -9.55
N PRO A 158 -14.70 -5.24 -8.92
CA PRO A 158 -13.30 -4.83 -8.87
C PRO A 158 -12.86 -4.52 -10.31
N GLN A 159 -12.35 -3.32 -10.50
CA GLN A 159 -11.64 -2.99 -11.74
C GLN A 159 -10.35 -3.81 -11.68
N ALA A 160 -10.39 -5.01 -12.28
CA ALA A 160 -9.18 -5.77 -12.53
C ALA A 160 -8.27 -4.86 -13.38
N ASP A 161 -7.04 -4.70 -12.94
CA ASP A 161 -6.00 -4.09 -13.77
C ASP A 161 -5.86 -4.94 -15.04
N VAL A 162 -6.62 -4.56 -16.08
CA VAL A 162 -6.65 -5.22 -17.39
C VAL A 162 -5.25 -5.16 -18.04
N GLN A 163 -4.42 -4.24 -17.56
CA GLN A 163 -3.08 -4.02 -18.08
C GLN A 163 -2.10 -5.11 -17.56
N GLU A 164 -2.18 -5.47 -16.27
CA GLU A 164 -1.28 -6.48 -15.70
C GLU A 164 -1.57 -7.89 -16.23
N ALA A 165 -2.85 -8.21 -16.45
CA ALA A 165 -3.24 -9.49 -17.06
C ALA A 165 -2.89 -9.57 -18.57
N ALA A 166 -2.85 -8.43 -19.27
CA ALA A 166 -2.43 -8.39 -20.68
C ALA A 166 -0.91 -8.58 -20.81
N ASP A 167 -0.13 -7.98 -19.93
CA ASP A 167 1.34 -8.07 -19.92
C ASP A 167 1.81 -9.49 -19.51
N GLU A 168 1.13 -10.14 -18.54
CA GLU A 168 1.41 -11.54 -18.20
C GLU A 168 1.07 -12.52 -19.34
N GLN A 169 -0.04 -12.31 -20.05
CA GLN A 169 -0.41 -13.14 -21.19
C GLN A 169 0.55 -12.95 -22.37
N GLU A 170 1.01 -11.73 -22.63
CA GLU A 170 1.97 -11.44 -23.69
C GLU A 170 3.36 -12.00 -23.37
N TYR A 171 3.79 -11.94 -22.09
CA TYR A 171 5.04 -12.52 -21.63
C TYR A 171 5.03 -14.06 -21.73
N MET A 172 3.94 -14.71 -21.31
CA MET A 172 3.77 -16.18 -21.42
C MET A 172 3.68 -16.65 -22.88
N ALA A 173 3.04 -15.88 -23.75
CA ALA A 173 2.97 -16.21 -25.18
C ALA A 173 4.33 -16.05 -25.89
N ALA A 174 5.13 -15.07 -25.49
CA ALA A 174 6.48 -14.86 -26.04
C ALA A 174 7.47 -15.94 -25.59
N ASP A 175 7.31 -16.50 -24.40
CA ASP A 175 8.15 -17.59 -23.89
C ASP A 175 7.83 -18.94 -24.56
N LEU A 176 6.56 -19.20 -24.86
CA LEU A 176 6.15 -20.40 -25.61
C LEU A 176 6.68 -20.42 -27.05
N THR A 177 6.77 -19.28 -27.71
CA THR A 177 7.29 -19.19 -29.10
C THR A 177 8.80 -19.32 -29.16
N ARG A 178 9.54 -18.96 -28.10
CA ARG A 178 11.01 -19.13 -28.05
C ARG A 178 11.46 -20.58 -27.95
N HIS A 179 10.66 -21.46 -27.37
CA HIS A 179 11.00 -22.87 -27.19
C HIS A 179 10.68 -23.75 -28.42
N LEU A 180 10.00 -23.19 -29.45
CA LEU A 180 9.65 -23.95 -30.65
C LEU A 180 10.63 -23.74 -31.84
N ASP A 181 11.57 -22.79 -31.72
CA ASP A 181 12.52 -22.45 -32.81
C ASP A 181 13.98 -22.88 -32.56
N GLU A 182 14.26 -23.73 -31.57
CA GLU A 182 15.60 -24.32 -31.46
C GLU A 182 15.73 -25.52 -32.43
N PRO A 183 16.60 -25.47 -33.46
CA PRO A 183 16.86 -26.60 -34.31
C PRO A 183 17.68 -27.64 -33.55
N THR A 184 17.14 -28.83 -33.46
CA THR A 184 17.82 -30.07 -33.04
C THR A 184 19.11 -30.25 -33.86
N GLN A 185 20.25 -29.99 -33.27
CA GLN A 185 21.53 -30.44 -33.85
C GLN A 185 21.72 -31.90 -33.53
N GLU A 186 21.49 -32.74 -34.56
CA GLU A 186 21.89 -34.13 -34.59
C GLU A 186 23.42 -34.25 -34.59
N GLY A 187 23.86 -35.30 -33.93
CA GLY A 187 25.25 -35.64 -33.64
C GLY A 187 26.14 -35.90 -34.85
N GLY A 188 27.39 -35.64 -34.64
CA GLY A 188 28.51 -36.09 -35.46
C GLY A 188 29.67 -36.44 -34.57
N ALA A 189 29.80 -37.74 -34.32
CA ALA A 189 31.01 -38.36 -33.76
C ALA A 189 32.10 -38.39 -34.81
N GLN A 190 33.35 -38.11 -34.45
CA GLN A 190 34.61 -38.62 -35.02
C GLN A 190 35.77 -38.21 -34.12
N ASP A 191 36.27 -39.11 -33.39
CA ASP A 191 37.51 -39.89 -33.37
C ASP A 191 38.84 -39.14 -33.58
N ALA A 192 39.75 -39.56 -32.69
CA ALA A 192 41.21 -39.71 -32.85
C ALA A 192 42.07 -38.48 -32.47
N GLU A 193 42.92 -38.62 -31.58
CA GLU A 193 44.15 -39.40 -31.35
C GLU A 193 45.36 -38.49 -31.09
N GLN A 194 46.08 -38.78 -30.02
CA GLN A 194 47.56 -38.59 -29.81
C GLN A 194 48.13 -37.15 -29.83
N ALA A 195 49.00 -36.75 -29.01
CA ALA A 195 50.12 -37.29 -28.23
C ALA A 195 50.74 -36.13 -27.43
N ASP A 196 51.11 -36.40 -26.19
CA ASP A 196 52.51 -36.52 -25.71
C ASP A 196 53.36 -35.24 -25.51
N GLN A 197 54.06 -35.28 -24.37
CA GLN A 197 55.29 -34.58 -23.96
C GLN A 197 55.15 -33.09 -23.64
N GLY A 198 55.55 -32.59 -22.48
CA GLY A 198 56.63 -32.94 -21.61
C GLY A 198 57.15 -31.68 -20.95
N GLY A 199 57.65 -31.82 -19.76
CA GLY A 199 58.73 -30.97 -19.26
C GLY A 199 58.31 -29.85 -18.28
N SER A 200 58.46 -30.16 -16.98
CA SER A 200 59.53 -29.63 -16.13
C SER A 200 59.65 -28.07 -16.11
N ASP A 201 59.75 -27.41 -15.04
CA ASP A 201 60.59 -27.53 -13.86
C ASP A 201 60.54 -26.20 -13.08
N ARG A 202 60.70 -26.32 -11.76
CA ARG A 202 61.28 -25.32 -10.85
C ARG A 202 60.62 -23.92 -10.74
N GLY A 203 60.32 -23.36 -9.61
CA GLY A 203 61.00 -23.40 -8.34
C GLY A 203 61.00 -21.98 -7.75
N GLY A 204 61.00 -21.83 -6.42
CA GLY A 204 61.42 -20.65 -5.71
C GLY A 204 60.32 -19.89 -5.02
N ALA A 205 60.01 -20.08 -3.80
CA ALA A 205 60.59 -19.67 -2.51
C ALA A 205 60.94 -18.17 -2.33
N GLY A 206 60.39 -17.61 -1.25
CA GLY A 206 60.78 -16.32 -0.61
C GLY A 206 59.55 -15.58 -0.12
N ALA A 207 59.12 -15.58 1.09
CA ALA A 207 59.61 -15.21 2.40
C ALA A 207 59.95 -13.70 2.56
N GLY A 208 59.31 -13.12 3.55
CA GLY A 208 59.73 -11.93 4.30
C GLY A 208 58.93 -10.69 3.95
N ASP A 209 58.42 -10.02 4.79
CA ASP A 209 58.47 -9.45 6.15
C ASP A 209 57.13 -8.82 6.45
#